data_c2eccb682673f4020085dc8450b77c17
#
_entry.id   c2eccb682673f4020085dc8450b77c17
#
_cell.length_a   1.000
_cell.length_b   1.000
_cell.length_c   1.000
_cell.angle_alpha   90.00
_cell.angle_beta   90.00
_cell.angle_gamma   90.00
#
_symmetry.space_group_name_H-M   'P 1'
#
loop_
_entity.id
_entity.type
_entity.pdbx_description
1 polymer ?
#
loop_
_entity_poly.entity_id
_entity_poly.type
_entity_poly.pdbx_seq_one_letter_code
_entity_poly.pdbx_strand_id
1 'polypeptide(L)'
;DAYRRELLPDIELGLGNAIHVQTYRLAGLVPGSLALILSDHLPWHTVFLIVAAFMLVGIVLTLVVDEAIAEPTPPKTMRDAIVEPFREFLNRKGVGAALLILVFLFLYKLGDNMATALQTPFFIDMGFSRTEIGSVAKFAALFASIFGGLFGGVVMIKLGINRALWVFGVVQVVSILGFALLSIIGHNLWMLGAANAFEYLGVGLGTAAFTAFIAKTTNPVFAATQFALFTAFTAVPRTLANAVTGVIVEQTGWTSFFLLCTVLAIPGMLLLLKVAPWNEEKI
;
A
#
# COMPACT_ATOMS: atom_id res chain seq x y z
N ASP A 1 13.44 -3.42 9.24
CA ASP A 1 13.94 -2.51 8.19
C ASP A 1 15.33 -1.98 8.52
N ALA A 2 15.60 -1.47 9.73
CA ALA A 2 16.91 -0.99 10.15
C ALA A 2 18.00 -2.07 9.99
N TYR A 3 17.79 -3.24 10.58
CA TYR A 3 18.70 -4.39 10.52
C TYR A 3 19.14 -4.73 9.07
N ARG A 4 18.21 -4.73 8.10
CA ARG A 4 18.55 -4.97 6.70
C ARG A 4 19.42 -3.85 6.11
N ARG A 5 19.14 -2.60 6.48
CA ARG A 5 19.94 -1.45 6.03
C ARG A 5 21.37 -1.51 6.54
N GLU A 6 21.56 -2.03 7.74
CA GLU A 6 22.86 -2.16 8.40
C GLU A 6 23.67 -3.34 7.84
N LEU A 7 22.98 -4.43 7.45
CA LEU A 7 23.64 -5.63 6.93
C LEU A 7 24.04 -5.55 5.47
N LEU A 8 23.23 -4.89 4.63
CA LEU A 8 23.40 -4.93 3.18
C LEU A 8 24.24 -3.75 2.69
N PRO A 9 25.27 -3.99 1.87
CA PRO A 9 25.98 -2.93 1.17
C PRO A 9 25.04 -2.22 0.20
N ASP A 10 25.34 -0.95 -0.12
CA ASP A 10 24.45 -0.10 -0.94
C ASP A 10 24.08 -0.71 -2.29
N ILE A 11 25.00 -1.48 -2.89
CA ILE A 11 24.76 -2.15 -4.18
C ILE A 11 23.69 -3.26 -4.10
N GLU A 12 23.53 -3.88 -2.93
CA GLU A 12 22.58 -4.99 -2.71
C GLU A 12 21.26 -4.54 -2.09
N LEU A 13 21.18 -3.29 -1.62
CA LEU A 13 19.97 -2.76 -0.98
C LEU A 13 18.74 -2.84 -1.87
N GLY A 14 18.88 -2.60 -3.17
CA GLY A 14 17.79 -2.68 -4.14
C GLY A 14 17.18 -4.08 -4.18
N LEU A 15 18.04 -5.09 -4.34
CA LEU A 15 17.62 -6.49 -4.36
C LEU A 15 17.07 -6.94 -2.99
N GLY A 16 17.74 -6.58 -1.91
CA GLY A 16 17.30 -6.91 -0.55
C GLY A 16 15.93 -6.30 -0.22
N ASN A 17 15.67 -5.07 -0.66
CA ASN A 17 14.36 -4.44 -0.53
C ASN A 17 13.29 -5.17 -1.34
N ALA A 18 13.59 -5.56 -2.58
CA ALA A 18 12.67 -6.30 -3.42
C ALA A 18 12.31 -7.65 -2.79
N ILE A 19 13.29 -8.42 -2.34
CA ILE A 19 13.08 -9.70 -1.66
C ILE A 19 12.21 -9.50 -0.40
N HIS A 20 12.55 -8.51 0.45
CA HIS A 20 11.80 -8.23 1.67
C HIS A 20 10.32 -7.92 1.37
N VAL A 21 10.05 -7.05 0.42
CA VAL A 21 8.67 -6.67 0.07
C VAL A 21 7.89 -7.90 -0.46
N GLN A 22 8.50 -8.73 -1.30
CA GLN A 22 7.84 -9.93 -1.81
C GLN A 22 7.61 -10.97 -0.70
N THR A 23 8.59 -11.19 0.17
CA THR A 23 8.46 -12.08 1.32
C THR A 23 7.38 -11.61 2.29
N TYR A 24 7.31 -10.30 2.57
CA TYR A 24 6.24 -9.70 3.36
C TYR A 24 4.84 -9.97 2.74
N ARG A 25 4.70 -9.82 1.42
CA ARG A 25 3.45 -10.12 0.73
C ARG A 25 3.07 -11.60 0.79
N LEU A 26 4.06 -12.50 0.62
CA LEU A 26 3.85 -13.94 0.77
C LEU A 26 3.45 -14.30 2.21
N ALA A 27 4.14 -13.76 3.20
CA ALA A 27 3.80 -13.97 4.61
C ALA A 27 2.37 -13.51 4.95
N GLY A 28 1.88 -12.48 4.26
CA GLY A 28 0.50 -11.99 4.37
C GLY A 28 -0.58 -13.02 3.97
N LEU A 29 -0.23 -14.09 3.24
CA LEU A 29 -1.14 -15.20 2.96
C LEU A 29 -1.51 -16.01 4.22
N VAL A 30 -0.65 -16.04 5.22
CA VAL A 30 -0.93 -16.77 6.47
C VAL A 30 -2.15 -16.16 7.18
N PRO A 31 -2.15 -14.87 7.60
CA PRO A 31 -3.33 -14.28 8.23
C PRO A 31 -4.46 -13.99 7.24
N GLY A 32 -4.15 -13.76 5.95
CA GLY A 32 -5.14 -13.36 4.96
C GLY A 32 -5.85 -14.50 4.25
N SER A 33 -5.13 -15.55 3.86
CA SER A 33 -5.67 -16.68 3.10
C SER A 33 -5.87 -17.91 3.99
N LEU A 34 -4.79 -18.40 4.62
CA LEU A 34 -4.84 -19.61 5.43
C LEU A 34 -5.85 -19.48 6.58
N ALA A 35 -5.84 -18.34 7.29
CA ALA A 35 -6.78 -18.11 8.38
C ALA A 35 -8.25 -18.14 7.93
N LEU A 36 -8.57 -17.58 6.76
CA LEU A 36 -9.92 -17.60 6.20
C LEU A 36 -10.34 -19.03 5.82
N ILE A 37 -9.48 -19.77 5.13
CA ILE A 37 -9.77 -21.15 4.76
C ILE A 37 -10.00 -22.03 6.01
N LEU A 38 -9.12 -21.90 7.00
CA LEU A 38 -9.26 -22.65 8.24
C LEU A 38 -10.52 -22.27 9.02
N SER A 39 -10.96 -21.03 8.94
CA SER A 39 -12.15 -20.54 9.68
C SER A 39 -13.49 -21.08 9.16
N ASP A 40 -13.52 -21.71 7.97
CA ASP A 40 -14.67 -22.45 7.49
C ASP A 40 -14.79 -23.83 8.14
N HIS A 41 -13.69 -24.36 8.72
CA HIS A 41 -13.61 -25.71 9.27
C HIS A 41 -13.31 -25.76 10.77
N LEU A 42 -12.71 -24.69 11.31
CA LEU A 42 -12.23 -24.62 12.69
C LEU A 42 -12.77 -23.36 13.39
N PRO A 43 -12.99 -23.41 14.71
CA PRO A 43 -13.35 -22.24 15.48
C PRO A 43 -12.19 -21.21 15.49
N TRP A 44 -12.53 -19.93 15.54
CA TRP A 44 -11.58 -18.81 15.43
C TRP A 44 -10.43 -18.86 16.44
N HIS A 45 -10.65 -19.32 17.66
CA HIS A 45 -9.58 -19.44 18.65
C HIS A 45 -8.48 -20.41 18.20
N THR A 46 -8.84 -21.53 17.59
CA THR A 46 -7.88 -22.50 17.03
C THR A 46 -7.16 -21.92 15.81
N VAL A 47 -7.87 -21.22 14.96
CA VAL A 47 -7.27 -20.53 13.79
C VAL A 47 -6.21 -19.51 14.26
N PHE A 48 -6.51 -18.69 15.27
CA PHE A 48 -5.53 -17.73 15.80
C PHE A 48 -4.33 -18.41 16.46
N LEU A 49 -4.50 -19.54 17.13
CA LEU A 49 -3.36 -20.30 17.68
C LEU A 49 -2.46 -20.83 16.57
N ILE A 50 -3.04 -21.34 15.47
CA ILE A 50 -2.27 -21.81 14.30
C ILE A 50 -1.51 -20.63 13.68
N VAL A 51 -2.17 -19.49 13.46
CA VAL A 51 -1.52 -18.30 12.91
C VAL A 51 -0.40 -17.79 13.83
N ALA A 52 -0.62 -17.80 15.15
CA ALA A 52 0.37 -17.42 16.15
C ALA A 52 1.61 -18.34 16.13
N ALA A 53 1.43 -19.63 15.82
CA ALA A 53 2.54 -20.57 15.74
C ALA A 53 3.55 -20.18 14.62
N PHE A 54 3.13 -19.49 13.56
CA PHE A 54 4.06 -18.97 12.54
C PHE A 54 5.02 -17.91 13.10
N MET A 55 4.68 -17.25 14.22
CA MET A 55 5.62 -16.33 14.90
C MET A 55 6.85 -17.03 15.49
N LEU A 56 6.75 -18.36 15.74
CA LEU A 56 7.90 -19.14 16.21
C LEU A 56 9.09 -19.07 15.24
N VAL A 57 8.80 -18.99 13.93
CA VAL A 57 9.83 -18.82 12.89
C VAL A 57 10.64 -17.54 13.13
N GLY A 58 9.94 -16.42 13.43
CA GLY A 58 10.57 -15.14 13.75
C GLY A 58 11.37 -15.20 15.06
N ILE A 59 10.85 -15.88 16.10
CA ILE A 59 11.54 -16.05 17.38
C ILE A 59 12.82 -16.86 17.17
N VAL A 60 12.76 -18.00 16.48
CA VAL A 60 13.93 -18.84 16.18
C VAL A 60 14.95 -18.04 15.36
N LEU A 61 14.50 -17.31 14.33
CA LEU A 61 15.39 -16.47 13.53
C LEU A 61 16.12 -15.42 14.40
N THR A 62 15.41 -14.74 15.28
CA THR A 62 15.99 -13.74 16.18
C THR A 62 17.03 -14.32 17.14
N LEU A 63 16.86 -15.60 17.53
CA LEU A 63 17.80 -16.28 18.42
C LEU A 63 19.06 -16.80 17.70
N VAL A 64 18.99 -17.00 16.39
CA VAL A 64 20.05 -17.61 15.58
C VAL A 64 20.88 -16.56 14.83
N VAL A 65 20.28 -15.43 14.49
CA VAL A 65 20.93 -14.38 13.69
C VAL A 65 21.72 -13.42 14.59
N ASP A 66 22.98 -13.20 14.25
CA ASP A 66 23.84 -12.24 14.96
C ASP A 66 23.33 -10.81 14.77
N GLU A 67 23.43 -10.00 15.82
CA GLU A 67 23.07 -8.59 15.77
C GLU A 67 24.06 -7.80 14.91
N ALA A 68 23.57 -6.97 14.01
CA ALA A 68 24.43 -6.11 13.21
C ALA A 68 25.07 -5.03 14.11
N ILE A 69 26.39 -4.97 14.11
CA ILE A 69 27.12 -3.92 14.82
C ILE A 69 27.08 -2.66 13.95
N ALA A 70 26.02 -1.86 14.10
CA ALA A 70 25.98 -0.53 13.50
C ALA A 70 26.65 0.46 14.44
N GLU A 71 27.48 1.36 13.91
CA GLU A 71 27.85 2.61 14.57
C GLU A 71 26.87 3.71 14.15
N PRO A 72 25.71 3.81 14.76
CA PRO A 72 24.83 4.92 14.46
C PRO A 72 25.39 6.18 15.11
N THR A 73 25.52 7.25 14.37
CA THR A 73 25.50 8.60 14.95
C THR A 73 24.03 8.98 15.16
N PRO A 74 23.43 8.65 16.31
CA PRO A 74 22.03 8.95 16.53
C PRO A 74 21.84 10.48 16.58
N PRO A 75 20.70 10.99 16.12
CA PRO A 75 20.39 12.39 16.31
C PRO A 75 20.47 12.74 17.80
N LYS A 76 21.17 13.83 18.14
CA LYS A 76 21.48 14.18 19.52
C LYS A 76 20.26 14.54 20.35
N THR A 77 19.17 14.94 19.71
CA THR A 77 17.92 15.30 20.36
C THR A 77 16.70 14.79 19.56
N MET A 78 15.55 14.59 20.23
CA MET A 78 14.27 14.30 19.55
C MET A 78 13.88 15.41 18.57
N ARG A 79 14.30 16.62 18.81
CA ARG A 79 14.08 17.75 17.92
C ARG A 79 14.85 17.58 16.61
N ASP A 80 16.11 17.20 16.66
CA ASP A 80 16.94 16.95 15.48
C ASP A 80 16.40 15.77 14.67
N ALA A 81 15.86 14.76 15.37
CA ALA A 81 15.31 13.58 14.73
C ALA A 81 13.99 13.82 13.97
N ILE A 82 13.13 14.70 14.48
CA ILE A 82 11.77 14.89 13.96
C ILE A 82 11.58 16.28 13.37
N VAL A 83 11.92 17.33 14.10
CA VAL A 83 11.57 18.72 13.73
C VAL A 83 12.45 19.23 12.57
N GLU A 84 13.75 18.96 12.60
CA GLU A 84 14.66 19.45 11.55
C GLU A 84 14.36 18.86 10.15
N PRO A 85 14.05 17.57 9.97
CA PRO A 85 13.65 17.03 8.66
C PRO A 85 12.39 17.69 8.11
N PHE A 86 11.39 18.00 8.96
CA PHE A 86 10.17 18.71 8.53
C PHE A 86 10.48 20.17 8.18
N ARG A 87 11.25 20.84 9.03
CA ARG A 87 11.64 22.24 8.81
C ARG A 87 12.43 22.38 7.51
N GLU A 88 13.38 21.46 7.25
CA GLU A 88 14.14 21.41 6.01
C GLU A 88 13.21 21.25 4.81
N PHE A 89 12.27 20.31 4.86
CA PHE A 89 11.31 20.08 3.78
C PHE A 89 10.45 21.31 3.49
N LEU A 90 9.93 21.96 4.53
CA LEU A 90 9.13 23.19 4.40
C LEU A 90 9.95 24.35 3.82
N ASN A 91 11.20 24.52 4.28
CA ASN A 91 12.07 25.58 3.82
C ASN A 91 12.56 25.38 2.39
N ARG A 92 12.93 24.12 2.02
CA ARG A 92 13.44 23.77 0.69
C ARG A 92 12.39 23.91 -0.40
N LYS A 93 11.17 23.51 -0.13
CA LYS A 93 10.05 23.55 -1.10
C LYS A 93 9.22 24.82 -1.04
N GLY A 94 9.31 25.57 0.05
CA GLY A 94 8.36 26.61 0.40
C GLY A 94 7.07 26.04 0.98
N VAL A 95 6.47 26.72 1.94
CA VAL A 95 5.32 26.23 2.71
C VAL A 95 4.14 25.81 1.80
N GLY A 96 3.85 26.60 0.77
CA GLY A 96 2.73 26.31 -0.16
C GLY A 96 2.94 25.02 -0.95
N ALA A 97 4.12 24.81 -1.54
CA ALA A 97 4.42 23.60 -2.29
C ALA A 97 4.54 22.37 -1.38
N ALA A 98 5.10 22.53 -0.18
CA ALA A 98 5.19 21.47 0.81
C ALA A 98 3.80 21.00 1.27
N LEU A 99 2.89 21.92 1.58
CA LEU A 99 1.51 21.60 1.94
C LEU A 99 0.78 20.90 0.78
N LEU A 100 0.98 21.36 -0.46
CA LEU A 100 0.38 20.74 -1.63
C LEU A 100 0.84 19.28 -1.80
N ILE A 101 2.13 19.00 -1.56
CA ILE A 101 2.67 17.64 -1.57
C ILE A 101 2.02 16.79 -0.46
N LEU A 102 1.90 17.32 0.76
CA LEU A 102 1.26 16.60 1.86
C LEU A 102 -0.21 16.29 1.57
N VAL A 103 -0.96 17.25 1.03
CA VAL A 103 -2.36 17.03 0.60
C VAL A 103 -2.43 15.99 -0.52
N PHE A 104 -1.50 16.00 -1.46
CA PHE A 104 -1.39 14.98 -2.49
C PHE A 104 -1.12 13.59 -1.88
N LEU A 105 -0.15 13.47 -0.99
CA LEU A 105 0.14 12.21 -0.29
C LEU A 105 -1.09 11.67 0.47
N PHE A 106 -1.89 12.56 1.03
CA PHE A 106 -3.13 12.20 1.72
C PHE A 106 -4.21 11.70 0.75
N LEU A 107 -4.45 12.40 -0.34
CA LEU A 107 -5.60 12.17 -1.22
C LEU A 107 -5.36 11.12 -2.31
N TYR A 108 -4.12 10.96 -2.78
CA TYR A 108 -3.83 10.08 -3.93
C TYR A 108 -4.19 8.62 -3.67
N LYS A 109 -4.04 8.16 -2.43
CA LYS A 109 -4.36 6.78 -2.01
C LYS A 109 -5.70 6.65 -1.28
N LEU A 110 -6.46 7.72 -1.14
CA LEU A 110 -7.68 7.72 -0.33
C LEU A 110 -8.74 6.77 -0.87
N GLY A 111 -9.09 6.88 -2.15
CA GLY A 111 -10.13 6.05 -2.78
C GLY A 111 -9.81 4.57 -2.74
N ASP A 112 -8.57 4.20 -3.08
CA ASP A 112 -8.04 2.85 -3.04
C ASP A 112 -8.03 2.26 -1.59
N ASN A 113 -7.56 3.04 -0.62
CA ASN A 113 -7.58 2.63 0.78
C ASN A 113 -9.00 2.38 1.29
N MET A 114 -9.96 3.23 0.92
CA MET A 114 -11.37 3.05 1.29
C MET A 114 -11.96 1.82 0.62
N ALA A 115 -11.76 1.63 -0.69
CA ALA A 115 -12.30 0.51 -1.44
C ALA A 115 -11.80 -0.85 -0.91
N THR A 116 -10.52 -0.91 -0.51
CA THR A 116 -9.92 -2.14 0.01
C THR A 116 -10.14 -2.39 1.50
N ALA A 117 -10.56 -1.37 2.26
CA ALA A 117 -10.76 -1.46 3.71
C ALA A 117 -11.79 -2.52 4.12
N LEU A 118 -12.93 -2.56 3.43
CA LEU A 118 -14.05 -3.46 3.71
C LEU A 118 -14.17 -4.60 2.70
N GLN A 119 -13.10 -4.94 1.99
CA GLN A 119 -13.11 -5.93 0.93
C GLN A 119 -13.58 -7.32 1.40
N THR A 120 -13.11 -7.81 2.56
CA THR A 120 -13.54 -9.12 3.07
C THR A 120 -14.99 -9.12 3.54
N PRO A 121 -15.50 -8.16 4.32
CA PRO A 121 -16.94 -8.02 4.57
C PRO A 121 -17.78 -7.94 3.28
N PHE A 122 -17.37 -7.16 2.29
CA PHE A 122 -18.04 -7.07 1.00
C PHE A 122 -18.20 -8.43 0.32
N PHE A 123 -17.15 -9.22 0.26
CA PHE A 123 -17.21 -10.56 -0.37
C PHE A 123 -18.14 -11.49 0.40
N ILE A 124 -18.14 -11.44 1.74
CA ILE A 124 -19.05 -12.23 2.58
C ILE A 124 -20.50 -11.83 2.31
N ASP A 125 -20.80 -10.54 2.23
CA ASP A 125 -22.15 -10.02 1.95
C ASP A 125 -22.63 -10.38 0.53
N MET A 126 -21.68 -10.55 -0.42
CA MET A 126 -22.00 -11.06 -1.77
C MET A 126 -22.20 -12.59 -1.80
N GLY A 127 -22.12 -13.27 -0.67
CA GLY A 127 -22.38 -14.70 -0.52
C GLY A 127 -21.17 -15.60 -0.76
N PHE A 128 -19.94 -15.05 -0.90
CA PHE A 128 -18.75 -15.86 -1.02
C PHE A 128 -18.36 -16.51 0.31
N SER A 129 -18.03 -17.80 0.28
CA SER A 129 -17.45 -18.50 1.42
C SER A 129 -16.05 -17.98 1.76
N ARG A 130 -15.62 -18.15 3.00
CA ARG A 130 -14.27 -17.75 3.43
C ARG A 130 -13.19 -18.50 2.68
N THR A 131 -13.44 -19.77 2.33
CA THR A 131 -12.54 -20.58 1.49
C THR A 131 -12.41 -19.99 0.08
N GLU A 132 -13.51 -19.59 -0.56
CA GLU A 132 -13.46 -18.93 -1.87
C GLU A 132 -12.70 -17.61 -1.81
N ILE A 133 -12.93 -16.80 -0.78
CA ILE A 133 -12.19 -15.55 -0.56
C ILE A 133 -10.70 -15.84 -0.37
N GLY A 134 -10.37 -16.80 0.49
CA GLY A 134 -8.98 -17.17 0.79
C GLY A 134 -8.24 -17.74 -0.42
N SER A 135 -8.88 -18.59 -1.21
CA SER A 135 -8.26 -19.26 -2.36
C SER A 135 -8.31 -18.44 -3.66
N VAL A 136 -9.41 -17.76 -3.96
CA VAL A 136 -9.56 -17.01 -5.22
C VAL A 136 -9.12 -15.56 -5.04
N ALA A 137 -9.78 -14.82 -4.13
CA ALA A 137 -9.53 -13.40 -4.01
C ALA A 137 -8.12 -13.08 -3.52
N LYS A 138 -7.64 -13.76 -2.46
CA LYS A 138 -6.32 -13.47 -1.86
C LYS A 138 -5.15 -13.87 -2.77
N PHE A 139 -5.26 -15.00 -3.47
CA PHE A 139 -4.23 -15.38 -4.45
C PHE A 139 -4.23 -14.45 -5.67
N ALA A 140 -5.40 -14.11 -6.21
CA ALA A 140 -5.51 -13.14 -7.30
C ALA A 140 -4.88 -11.79 -6.91
N ALA A 141 -5.17 -11.29 -5.70
CA ALA A 141 -4.59 -10.07 -5.16
C ALA A 141 -3.06 -10.14 -5.05
N LEU A 142 -2.54 -11.25 -4.49
CA LEU A 142 -1.11 -11.42 -4.30
C LEU A 142 -0.37 -11.36 -5.64
N PHE A 143 -0.72 -12.24 -6.58
CA PHE A 143 -0.02 -12.32 -7.86
C PHE A 143 -0.16 -11.03 -8.66
N ALA A 144 -1.35 -10.43 -8.70
CA ALA A 144 -1.58 -9.17 -9.40
C ALA A 144 -0.78 -8.01 -8.78
N SER A 145 -0.69 -7.93 -7.45
CA SER A 145 0.08 -6.87 -6.78
C SER A 145 1.59 -7.03 -6.95
N ILE A 146 2.11 -8.27 -6.95
CA ILE A 146 3.53 -8.55 -7.25
C ILE A 146 3.83 -8.16 -8.69
N PHE A 147 3.03 -8.65 -9.64
CA PHE A 147 3.20 -8.33 -11.05
C PHE A 147 3.09 -6.83 -11.31
N GLY A 148 2.06 -6.17 -10.75
CA GLY A 148 1.87 -4.73 -10.86
C GLY A 148 3.05 -3.93 -10.31
N GLY A 149 3.59 -4.32 -9.15
CA GLY A 149 4.75 -3.66 -8.56
C GLY A 149 6.02 -3.80 -9.41
N LEU A 150 6.33 -5.02 -9.88
CA LEU A 150 7.50 -5.29 -10.72
C LEU A 150 7.37 -4.64 -12.10
N PHE A 151 6.24 -4.87 -12.77
CA PHE A 151 5.95 -4.29 -14.08
C PHE A 151 5.92 -2.75 -14.03
N GLY A 152 5.30 -2.19 -12.97
CA GLY A 152 5.28 -0.75 -12.72
C GLY A 152 6.69 -0.16 -12.57
N GLY A 153 7.58 -0.85 -11.85
CA GLY A 153 8.99 -0.46 -11.74
C GLY A 153 9.70 -0.41 -13.09
N VAL A 154 9.54 -1.46 -13.92
CA VAL A 154 10.14 -1.52 -15.26
C VAL A 154 9.56 -0.44 -16.19
N VAL A 155 8.25 -0.27 -16.20
CA VAL A 155 7.58 0.75 -17.04
C VAL A 155 7.99 2.16 -16.61
N MET A 156 8.19 2.39 -15.33
CA MET A 156 8.60 3.68 -14.77
C MET A 156 10.00 4.11 -15.24
N ILE A 157 10.90 3.16 -15.56
CA ILE A 157 12.21 3.49 -16.18
C ILE A 157 12.04 4.25 -17.49
N LYS A 158 11.02 3.90 -18.29
CA LYS A 158 10.75 4.54 -19.60
C LYS A 158 9.85 5.76 -19.51
N LEU A 159 8.81 5.69 -18.63
CA LEU A 159 7.83 6.77 -18.51
C LEU A 159 8.31 7.92 -17.61
N GLY A 160 9.20 7.62 -16.65
CA GLY A 160 9.51 8.49 -15.54
C GLY A 160 8.45 8.48 -14.45
N ILE A 161 8.79 9.00 -13.25
CA ILE A 161 7.94 8.95 -12.06
C ILE A 161 6.64 9.74 -12.26
N ASN A 162 6.74 10.96 -12.83
CA ASN A 162 5.58 11.83 -12.97
C ASN A 162 4.51 11.22 -13.87
N ARG A 163 4.88 10.76 -15.08
CA ARG A 163 3.94 10.12 -16.01
C ARG A 163 3.41 8.80 -15.47
N ALA A 164 4.25 8.03 -14.76
CA ALA A 164 3.83 6.80 -14.12
C ALA A 164 2.72 7.05 -13.09
N LEU A 165 2.82 8.10 -12.27
CA LEU A 165 1.75 8.49 -11.33
C LEU A 165 0.42 8.76 -12.05
N TRP A 166 0.44 9.42 -13.21
CA TRP A 166 -0.76 9.66 -14.00
C TRP A 166 -1.36 8.36 -14.54
N VAL A 167 -0.57 7.57 -15.27
CA VAL A 167 -1.05 6.34 -15.92
C VAL A 167 -1.52 5.33 -14.89
N PHE A 168 -0.70 5.08 -13.87
CA PHE A 168 -1.02 4.09 -12.84
C PHE A 168 -2.15 4.57 -11.92
N GLY A 169 -2.25 5.87 -11.66
CA GLY A 169 -3.36 6.46 -10.94
C GLY A 169 -4.69 6.29 -11.67
N VAL A 170 -4.72 6.49 -13.00
CA VAL A 170 -5.93 6.22 -13.81
C VAL A 170 -6.30 4.74 -13.74
N VAL A 171 -5.34 3.82 -13.89
CA VAL A 171 -5.59 2.38 -13.75
C VAL A 171 -6.19 2.07 -12.38
N GLN A 172 -5.66 2.67 -11.32
CA GLN A 172 -6.12 2.48 -9.94
C GLN A 172 -7.54 3.03 -9.71
N VAL A 173 -7.87 4.19 -10.26
CA VAL A 173 -9.23 4.75 -10.17
C VAL A 173 -10.24 3.88 -10.91
N VAL A 174 -9.87 3.37 -12.10
CA VAL A 174 -10.74 2.52 -12.91
C VAL A 174 -10.90 1.13 -12.28
N SER A 175 -9.87 0.59 -11.62
CA SER A 175 -9.94 -0.74 -11.01
C SER A 175 -10.98 -0.83 -9.88
N ILE A 176 -11.22 0.26 -9.13
CA ILE A 176 -12.26 0.32 -8.09
C ILE A 176 -13.65 0.00 -8.67
N LEU A 177 -13.91 0.38 -9.94
CA LEU A 177 -15.17 0.07 -10.62
C LEU A 177 -15.40 -1.44 -10.81
N GLY A 178 -14.34 -2.25 -10.77
CA GLY A 178 -14.44 -3.71 -10.74
C GLY A 178 -15.24 -4.23 -9.54
N PHE A 179 -15.06 -3.63 -8.36
CA PHE A 179 -15.87 -3.98 -7.18
C PHE A 179 -17.30 -3.46 -7.28
N ALA A 180 -17.51 -2.26 -7.85
CA ALA A 180 -18.87 -1.78 -8.15
C ALA A 180 -19.60 -2.73 -9.10
N LEU A 181 -18.92 -3.25 -10.13
CA LEU A 181 -19.50 -4.23 -11.05
C LEU A 181 -19.77 -5.57 -10.36
N LEU A 182 -18.84 -6.04 -9.51
CA LEU A 182 -19.05 -7.27 -8.72
C LEU A 182 -20.27 -7.15 -7.79
N SER A 183 -20.50 -5.97 -7.19
CA SER A 183 -21.67 -5.75 -6.33
C SER A 183 -23.02 -5.82 -7.08
N ILE A 184 -23.01 -5.60 -8.38
CA ILE A 184 -24.20 -5.73 -9.24
C ILE A 184 -24.38 -7.18 -9.72
N ILE A 185 -23.28 -7.85 -10.11
CA ILE A 185 -23.31 -9.23 -10.62
C ILE A 185 -23.62 -10.23 -9.51
N GLY A 186 -23.14 -9.96 -8.28
CA GLY A 186 -23.29 -10.86 -7.13
C GLY A 186 -22.28 -12.01 -7.14
N HIS A 187 -22.67 -13.17 -6.57
CA HIS A 187 -21.81 -14.33 -6.40
C HIS A 187 -21.36 -14.94 -7.74
N ASN A 188 -20.15 -14.59 -8.17
CA ASN A 188 -19.49 -15.14 -9.36
C ASN A 188 -17.98 -15.21 -9.13
N LEU A 189 -17.41 -16.41 -9.08
CA LEU A 189 -15.98 -16.64 -8.76
C LEU A 189 -15.03 -16.05 -9.80
N TRP A 190 -15.38 -16.08 -11.07
CA TRP A 190 -14.56 -15.48 -12.12
C TRP A 190 -14.50 -13.95 -11.99
N MET A 191 -15.66 -13.35 -11.71
CA MET A 191 -15.74 -11.91 -11.49
C MET A 191 -15.02 -11.51 -10.20
N LEU A 192 -15.11 -12.29 -9.12
CA LEU A 192 -14.37 -12.10 -7.89
C LEU A 192 -12.85 -12.07 -8.16
N GLY A 193 -12.36 -13.11 -8.87
CA GLY A 193 -10.94 -13.20 -9.23
C GLY A 193 -10.48 -12.05 -10.12
N ALA A 194 -11.25 -11.74 -11.16
CA ALA A 194 -10.92 -10.69 -12.12
C ALA A 194 -10.95 -9.28 -11.50
N ALA A 195 -12.01 -8.93 -10.75
CA ALA A 195 -12.12 -7.65 -10.08
C ALA A 195 -10.99 -7.46 -9.06
N ASN A 196 -10.71 -8.51 -8.29
CA ASN A 196 -9.66 -8.46 -7.28
C ASN A 196 -8.26 -8.40 -7.90
N ALA A 197 -7.99 -9.15 -8.98
CA ALA A 197 -6.74 -9.08 -9.72
C ALA A 197 -6.53 -7.69 -10.33
N PHE A 198 -7.56 -7.10 -10.92
CA PHE A 198 -7.48 -5.77 -11.53
C PHE A 198 -7.23 -4.68 -10.48
N GLU A 199 -7.93 -4.73 -9.35
CA GLU A 199 -7.72 -3.80 -8.24
C GLU A 199 -6.28 -3.90 -7.71
N TYR A 200 -5.80 -5.09 -7.40
CA TYR A 200 -4.45 -5.26 -6.85
C TYR A 200 -3.33 -5.06 -7.87
N LEU A 201 -3.62 -5.19 -9.16
CA LEU A 201 -2.73 -4.70 -10.21
C LEU A 201 -2.57 -3.17 -10.12
N GLY A 202 -3.69 -2.45 -10.02
CA GLY A 202 -3.70 -0.99 -9.78
C GLY A 202 -2.97 -0.60 -8.52
N VAL A 203 -3.23 -1.30 -7.40
CA VAL A 203 -2.52 -1.11 -6.11
C VAL A 203 -1.01 -1.31 -6.29
N GLY A 204 -0.58 -2.35 -6.99
CA GLY A 204 0.84 -2.64 -7.23
C GLY A 204 1.53 -1.55 -8.06
N LEU A 205 0.94 -1.20 -9.20
CA LEU A 205 1.40 -0.13 -10.08
C LEU A 205 1.46 1.22 -9.34
N GLY A 206 0.35 1.61 -8.72
CA GLY A 206 0.23 2.89 -8.03
C GLY A 206 1.19 3.00 -6.84
N THR A 207 1.38 1.92 -6.08
CA THR A 207 2.31 1.90 -4.95
C THR A 207 3.76 2.06 -5.43
N ALA A 208 4.15 1.42 -6.54
CA ALA A 208 5.51 1.56 -7.10
C ALA A 208 5.80 3.03 -7.46
N ALA A 209 4.92 3.70 -8.20
CA ALA A 209 5.11 5.10 -8.58
C ALA A 209 5.02 6.05 -7.38
N PHE A 210 4.11 5.81 -6.46
CA PHE A 210 3.91 6.63 -5.27
C PHE A 210 5.11 6.56 -4.31
N THR A 211 5.66 5.37 -4.08
CA THR A 211 6.86 5.19 -3.27
C THR A 211 8.08 5.84 -3.93
N ALA A 212 8.22 5.72 -5.25
CA ALA A 212 9.27 6.40 -5.99
C ALA A 212 9.16 7.93 -5.91
N PHE A 213 7.93 8.47 -5.96
CA PHE A 213 7.68 9.90 -5.76
C PHE A 213 8.05 10.37 -4.35
N ILE A 214 7.70 9.61 -3.32
CA ILE A 214 8.11 9.91 -1.94
C ILE A 214 9.64 9.93 -1.86
N ALA A 215 10.33 8.94 -2.40
CA ALA A 215 11.79 8.88 -2.42
C ALA A 215 12.40 10.09 -3.15
N LYS A 216 11.87 10.47 -4.33
CA LYS A 216 12.30 11.66 -5.10
C LYS A 216 12.09 12.96 -4.31
N THR A 217 11.08 13.00 -3.46
CA THR A 217 10.72 14.19 -2.68
C THR A 217 11.57 14.34 -1.42
N THR A 218 12.18 13.27 -0.92
CA THR A 218 13.03 13.28 0.27
C THR A 218 14.40 13.92 0.01
N ASN A 219 14.94 14.57 1.03
CA ASN A 219 16.33 15.07 0.99
C ASN A 219 17.29 13.91 1.29
N PRO A 220 18.36 13.68 0.49
CA PRO A 220 19.33 12.62 0.75
C PRO A 220 19.95 12.67 2.16
N VAL A 221 20.18 13.87 2.72
CA VAL A 221 20.73 14.05 4.08
C VAL A 221 19.78 13.53 5.17
N PHE A 222 18.47 13.66 4.95
CA PHE A 222 17.42 13.24 5.88
C PHE A 222 16.58 12.09 5.32
N ALA A 223 17.10 11.36 4.33
CA ALA A 223 16.31 10.41 3.53
C ALA A 223 15.52 9.42 4.37
N ALA A 224 16.17 8.74 5.32
CA ALA A 224 15.53 7.76 6.17
C ALA A 224 14.38 8.36 6.99
N THR A 225 14.61 9.51 7.65
CA THR A 225 13.61 10.14 8.51
C THR A 225 12.47 10.76 7.71
N GLN A 226 12.77 11.52 6.64
CA GLN A 226 11.72 12.11 5.80
C GLN A 226 10.88 11.04 5.11
N PHE A 227 11.51 9.98 4.58
CA PHE A 227 10.78 8.86 3.96
C PHE A 227 9.87 8.17 4.97
N ALA A 228 10.36 7.87 6.17
CA ALA A 228 9.57 7.27 7.24
C ALA A 228 8.40 8.16 7.66
N LEU A 229 8.61 9.47 7.79
CA LEU A 229 7.57 10.44 8.15
C LEU A 229 6.51 10.56 7.05
N PHE A 230 6.89 10.64 5.77
CA PHE A 230 5.93 10.70 4.66
C PHE A 230 5.13 9.42 4.54
N THR A 231 5.76 8.25 4.69
CA THR A 231 5.04 6.97 4.67
C THR A 231 4.12 6.82 5.88
N ALA A 232 4.53 7.22 7.07
CA ALA A 232 3.66 7.26 8.25
C ALA A 232 2.48 8.22 8.04
N PHE A 233 2.72 9.40 7.46
CA PHE A 233 1.67 10.36 7.13
C PHE A 233 0.64 9.78 6.14
N THR A 234 1.05 8.96 5.17
CA THR A 234 0.10 8.30 4.25
C THR A 234 -0.80 7.25 4.91
N ALA A 235 -0.45 6.78 6.12
CA ALA A 235 -1.30 5.89 6.90
C ALA A 235 -2.48 6.63 7.58
N VAL A 236 -2.37 7.94 7.81
CA VAL A 236 -3.42 8.75 8.46
C VAL A 236 -4.74 8.71 7.68
N PRO A 237 -4.79 9.01 6.35
CA PRO A 237 -6.03 8.92 5.59
C PRO A 237 -6.64 7.53 5.61
N ARG A 238 -5.80 6.50 5.53
CA ARG A 238 -6.26 5.11 5.64
C ARG A 238 -6.98 4.85 6.96
N THR A 239 -6.41 5.27 8.07
CA THR A 239 -7.00 5.06 9.40
C THR A 239 -8.31 5.83 9.56
N LEU A 240 -8.33 7.11 9.21
CA LEU A 240 -9.52 7.96 9.31
C LEU A 240 -10.64 7.50 8.36
N ALA A 241 -10.29 7.19 7.11
CA ALA A 241 -11.24 6.72 6.13
C ALA A 241 -11.87 5.39 6.55
N ASN A 242 -11.05 4.45 7.02
CA ASN A 242 -11.55 3.14 7.44
C ASN A 242 -12.51 3.23 8.64
N ALA A 243 -12.37 4.23 9.49
CA ALA A 243 -13.28 4.43 10.63
C ALA A 243 -14.72 4.75 10.20
N VAL A 244 -14.91 5.36 9.03
CA VAL A 244 -16.24 5.80 8.55
C VAL A 244 -16.81 4.92 7.44
N THR A 245 -16.00 4.07 6.79
CA THR A 245 -16.42 3.26 5.63
C THR A 245 -17.60 2.35 5.94
N GLY A 246 -17.64 1.72 7.12
CA GLY A 246 -18.73 0.85 7.53
C GLY A 246 -20.07 1.59 7.58
N VAL A 247 -20.11 2.77 8.21
CA VAL A 247 -21.32 3.60 8.29
C VAL A 247 -21.79 4.04 6.90
N ILE A 248 -20.85 4.39 6.02
CA ILE A 248 -21.19 4.77 4.64
C ILE A 248 -21.83 3.60 3.91
N VAL A 249 -21.27 2.40 4.01
CA VAL A 249 -21.81 1.21 3.34
C VAL A 249 -23.21 0.86 3.87
N GLU A 250 -23.43 0.91 5.19
CA GLU A 250 -24.75 0.65 5.80
C GLU A 250 -25.83 1.60 5.27
N GLN A 251 -25.48 2.86 5.00
CA GLN A 251 -26.43 3.87 4.52
C GLN A 251 -26.63 3.86 3.00
N THR A 252 -25.60 3.56 2.22
CA THR A 252 -25.61 3.76 0.77
C THR A 252 -25.57 2.46 -0.05
N GLY A 253 -25.22 1.35 0.59
CA GLY A 253 -24.96 0.06 -0.05
C GLY A 253 -23.63 0.00 -0.80
N TRP A 254 -23.20 -1.22 -1.16
CA TRP A 254 -21.88 -1.50 -1.71
C TRP A 254 -21.60 -0.80 -3.04
N THR A 255 -22.56 -0.82 -3.98
CA THR A 255 -22.38 -0.20 -5.31
C THR A 255 -22.10 1.29 -5.19
N SER A 256 -22.95 2.00 -4.42
CA SER A 256 -22.78 3.45 -4.20
C SER A 256 -21.50 3.77 -3.45
N PHE A 257 -21.09 2.92 -2.51
CA PHE A 257 -19.84 3.06 -1.78
C PHE A 257 -18.62 2.99 -2.72
N PHE A 258 -18.54 2.00 -3.62
CA PHE A 258 -17.42 1.90 -4.56
C PHE A 258 -17.40 3.04 -5.58
N LEU A 259 -18.57 3.52 -6.03
CA LEU A 259 -18.65 4.72 -6.85
C LEU A 259 -18.15 5.96 -6.10
N LEU A 260 -18.50 6.10 -4.83
CA LEU A 260 -17.98 7.17 -3.98
C LEU A 260 -16.45 7.09 -3.84
N CYS A 261 -15.88 5.88 -3.59
CA CYS A 261 -14.44 5.68 -3.54
C CYS A 261 -13.75 6.12 -4.85
N THR A 262 -14.36 5.80 -6.00
CA THR A 262 -13.87 6.23 -7.32
C THR A 262 -13.87 7.75 -7.44
N VAL A 263 -14.92 8.43 -7.02
CA VAL A 263 -15.03 9.91 -7.03
C VAL A 263 -13.99 10.53 -6.07
N LEU A 264 -13.81 9.97 -4.89
CA LEU A 264 -12.84 10.45 -3.90
C LEU A 264 -11.38 10.27 -4.31
N ALA A 265 -11.09 9.41 -5.28
CA ALA A 265 -9.76 9.27 -5.87
C ALA A 265 -9.43 10.41 -6.86
N ILE A 266 -10.45 11.06 -7.46
CA ILE A 266 -10.26 12.12 -8.46
C ILE A 266 -9.49 13.33 -7.93
N PRO A 267 -9.77 13.90 -6.75
CA PRO A 267 -9.00 15.04 -6.22
C PRO A 267 -7.50 14.78 -6.12
N GLY A 268 -7.11 13.56 -5.70
CA GLY A 268 -5.70 13.15 -5.68
C GLY A 268 -5.07 13.16 -7.07
N MET A 269 -5.81 12.69 -8.08
CA MET A 269 -5.36 12.75 -9.48
C MET A 269 -5.24 14.18 -10.01
N LEU A 270 -6.18 15.07 -9.68
CA LEU A 270 -6.13 16.48 -10.09
C LEU A 270 -4.94 17.24 -9.49
N LEU A 271 -4.50 16.87 -8.29
CA LEU A 271 -3.32 17.46 -7.66
C LEU A 271 -2.02 17.16 -8.42
N LEU A 272 -1.97 16.07 -9.21
CA LEU A 272 -0.83 15.76 -10.07
C LEU A 272 -0.53 16.88 -11.08
N LEU A 273 -1.52 17.67 -11.49
CA LEU A 273 -1.31 18.82 -12.37
C LEU A 273 -0.30 19.82 -11.81
N LYS A 274 -0.22 19.92 -10.47
CA LYS A 274 0.68 20.86 -9.77
C LYS A 274 1.88 20.15 -9.11
N VAL A 275 1.70 18.94 -8.62
CA VAL A 275 2.71 18.22 -7.83
C VAL A 275 3.65 17.41 -8.71
N ALA A 276 3.12 16.81 -9.78
CA ALA A 276 3.87 15.97 -10.71
C ALA A 276 3.36 16.20 -12.15
N PRO A 277 3.61 17.38 -12.74
CA PRO A 277 3.15 17.69 -14.09
C PRO A 277 3.70 16.68 -15.12
N TRP A 278 2.88 16.38 -16.13
CA TRP A 278 3.20 15.36 -17.15
C TRP A 278 4.52 15.60 -17.89
N ASN A 279 4.88 16.86 -18.14
CA ASN A 279 6.01 17.23 -18.99
C ASN A 279 7.27 17.68 -18.24
N GLU A 280 7.31 17.64 -16.90
CA GLU A 280 8.44 18.12 -16.10
C GLU A 280 9.51 17.05 -15.79
N GLU A 281 9.74 16.09 -16.66
CA GLU A 281 10.87 15.18 -16.53
C GLU A 281 11.94 15.43 -17.61
N LYS A 282 12.65 16.55 -17.45
CA LYS A 282 14.00 16.68 -17.98
C LYS A 282 14.93 16.96 -16.81
N ILE A 283 15.56 15.90 -16.30
CA ILE A 283 16.85 15.96 -15.63
C ILE A 283 17.92 15.75 -16.64
#